data_c2d625e0e5b7316ab02d38449756f454
#
_entry.id   c2d625e0e5b7316ab02d38449756f454
#
_cell.length_a   1.000
_cell.length_b   1.000
_cell.length_c   1.000
_cell.angle_alpha   90.00
_cell.angle_beta   90.00
_cell.angle_gamma   90.00
#
_symmetry.space_group_name_H-M   'P 1'
#
loop_
_entity.id
_entity.type
_entity.pdbx_description
1 polymer ?
#
loop_
_entity_poly.entity_id
_entity_poly.type
_entity_poly.pdbx_seq_one_letter_code
_entity_poly.pdbx_strand_id
1 'polypeptide(L)'
;MVDSVLLLVDAQEGVMPQTKFVVKKALSLGHRPIVVVNKIDKPAAEPDRVVDEVFDLFAQMDATEEQLEFPVIYAAARDGYARFDANDGNMDLKPLFETILKEVPKPIGADENGLQLQVFTLDYDNFIGKIGIARIFNGTISQGETVLLCKADGEKVKGRVSKLIGFKGLERIDIKQAGAGDIVAVAG
;
A
#
# COMPACT_ATOMS: atom_id res chain seq x y z
N MET A 1 2.73 -0.91 7.61
CA MET A 1 1.35 -1.28 7.24
C MET A 1 1.24 -1.89 5.85
N VAL A 2 2.02 -1.49 4.89
CA VAL A 2 2.02 -2.01 3.51
C VAL A 2 3.20 -2.93 3.24
N ASP A 3 3.08 -3.84 2.28
CA ASP A 3 4.13 -4.79 1.89
C ASP A 3 4.87 -4.34 0.61
N SER A 4 4.30 -3.39 -0.14
CA SER A 4 4.90 -2.82 -1.34
C SER A 4 4.39 -1.40 -1.58
N VAL A 5 4.99 -0.71 -2.55
CA VAL A 5 4.69 0.68 -2.89
C VAL A 5 4.57 0.80 -4.40
N LEU A 6 3.49 1.44 -4.87
CA LEU A 6 3.40 1.96 -6.23
C LEU A 6 3.94 3.39 -6.23
N LEU A 7 5.06 3.62 -6.88
CA LEU A 7 5.65 4.95 -7.02
C LEU A 7 5.14 5.59 -8.31
N LEU A 8 4.20 6.51 -8.19
CA LEU A 8 3.66 7.24 -9.33
C LEU A 8 4.55 8.44 -9.65
N VAL A 9 5.01 8.52 -10.90
CA VAL A 9 5.81 9.63 -11.40
C VAL A 9 5.15 10.17 -12.67
N ASP A 10 5.11 11.48 -12.82
CA ASP A 10 4.55 12.15 -14.00
C ASP A 10 5.53 12.09 -15.16
N ALA A 11 5.07 11.63 -16.34
CA ALA A 11 5.89 11.50 -17.53
C ALA A 11 6.42 12.83 -18.10
N GLN A 12 5.85 13.97 -17.70
CA GLN A 12 6.33 15.29 -18.10
C GLN A 12 7.24 15.92 -17.04
N GLU A 13 6.77 15.90 -15.77
CA GLU A 13 7.43 16.62 -14.67
C GLU A 13 8.60 15.83 -14.08
N GLY A 14 8.58 14.50 -14.20
CA GLY A 14 9.62 13.65 -13.64
C GLY A 14 9.59 13.58 -12.11
N VAL A 15 10.78 13.48 -11.52
CA VAL A 15 10.96 13.31 -10.08
C VAL A 15 10.77 14.64 -9.32
N MET A 16 9.71 14.72 -8.53
CA MET A 16 9.36 15.86 -7.69
C MET A 16 9.96 15.74 -6.27
N PRO A 17 10.08 16.86 -5.50
CA PRO A 17 10.57 16.81 -4.12
C PRO A 17 9.80 15.84 -3.22
N GLN A 18 8.47 15.71 -3.37
CA GLN A 18 7.64 14.76 -2.64
C GLN A 18 8.03 13.31 -2.99
N THR A 19 8.36 13.04 -4.25
CA THR A 19 8.82 11.72 -4.71
C THR A 19 10.07 11.30 -3.95
N LYS A 20 11.02 12.20 -3.77
CA LYS A 20 12.27 11.94 -3.02
C LYS A 20 12.01 11.49 -1.59
N PHE A 21 11.07 12.15 -0.90
CA PHE A 21 10.71 11.79 0.48
C PHE A 21 10.10 10.38 0.56
N VAL A 22 9.14 10.09 -0.33
CA VAL A 22 8.45 8.78 -0.37
C VAL A 22 9.43 7.67 -0.70
N VAL A 23 10.29 7.86 -1.71
CA VAL A 23 11.31 6.90 -2.14
C VAL A 23 12.26 6.60 -0.97
N LYS A 24 12.82 7.62 -0.34
CA LYS A 24 13.72 7.43 0.81
C LYS A 24 13.08 6.57 1.89
N LYS A 25 11.80 6.82 2.19
CA LYS A 25 11.06 6.05 3.19
C LYS A 25 10.80 4.61 2.75
N ALA A 26 10.41 4.39 1.50
CA ALA A 26 10.16 3.06 0.95
C ALA A 26 11.44 2.21 0.95
N LEU A 27 12.55 2.75 0.42
CA LEU A 27 13.84 2.06 0.37
C LEU A 27 14.37 1.73 1.76
N SER A 28 14.27 2.66 2.72
CA SER A 28 14.72 2.43 4.11
C SER A 28 13.93 1.36 4.86
N LEU A 29 12.72 1.03 4.40
CA LEU A 29 11.89 -0.06 4.91
C LEU A 29 12.12 -1.38 4.15
N GLY A 30 13.07 -1.42 3.21
CA GLY A 30 13.38 -2.60 2.41
C GLY A 30 12.37 -2.88 1.28
N HIS A 31 11.46 -1.94 0.96
CA HIS A 31 10.55 -2.15 -0.16
C HIS A 31 11.27 -1.99 -1.49
N ARG A 32 10.83 -2.79 -2.47
CA ARG A 32 11.14 -2.65 -3.89
C ARG A 32 9.91 -2.01 -4.57
N PRO A 33 9.92 -0.69 -4.85
CA PRO A 33 8.76 -0.03 -5.45
C PRO A 33 8.49 -0.50 -6.87
N ILE A 34 7.22 -0.57 -7.24
CA ILE A 34 6.80 -0.66 -8.65
C ILE A 34 6.66 0.77 -9.15
N VAL A 35 7.45 1.15 -10.16
CA VAL A 35 7.43 2.49 -10.73
C VAL A 35 6.33 2.58 -11.78
N VAL A 36 5.42 3.54 -11.63
CA VAL A 36 4.35 3.80 -12.58
C VAL A 36 4.56 5.18 -13.18
N VAL A 37 5.07 5.21 -14.41
CA VAL A 37 5.22 6.44 -15.21
C VAL A 37 3.86 6.80 -15.79
N ASN A 38 3.20 7.78 -15.19
CA ASN A 38 1.83 8.15 -15.51
C ASN A 38 1.76 9.35 -16.44
N LYS A 39 0.62 9.53 -17.09
CA LYS A 39 0.33 10.60 -18.06
C LYS A 39 1.15 10.50 -19.35
N ILE A 40 1.44 9.28 -19.81
CA ILE A 40 2.11 9.06 -21.13
C ILE A 40 1.27 9.51 -22.32
N ASP A 41 -0.02 9.79 -22.13
CA ASP A 41 -0.94 10.37 -23.09
C ASP A 41 -0.64 11.84 -23.44
N LYS A 42 0.20 12.51 -22.66
CA LYS A 42 0.50 13.94 -22.83
C LYS A 42 1.51 14.17 -23.97
N PRO A 43 1.35 15.26 -24.77
CA PRO A 43 2.26 15.54 -25.90
C PRO A 43 3.72 15.79 -25.51
N ALA A 44 3.96 16.27 -24.27
CA ALA A 44 5.30 16.52 -23.75
C ALA A 44 5.76 15.42 -22.76
N ALA A 45 5.20 14.21 -22.84
CA ALA A 45 5.64 13.09 -22.05
C ALA A 45 6.98 12.56 -22.57
N GLU A 46 7.91 12.37 -21.64
CA GLU A 46 9.25 11.80 -21.89
C GLU A 46 9.48 10.61 -20.93
N PRO A 47 8.78 9.48 -21.15
CA PRO A 47 8.78 8.38 -20.18
C PRO A 47 10.16 7.79 -19.95
N ASP A 48 11.01 7.65 -20.96
CA ASP A 48 12.37 7.10 -20.80
C ASP A 48 13.26 7.99 -19.94
N ARG A 49 13.23 9.32 -20.17
CA ARG A 49 13.92 10.29 -19.31
C ARG A 49 13.50 10.16 -17.84
N VAL A 50 12.20 9.99 -17.62
CA VAL A 50 11.67 9.87 -16.25
C VAL A 50 12.10 8.58 -15.58
N VAL A 51 12.21 7.47 -16.30
CA VAL A 51 12.75 6.20 -15.78
C VAL A 51 14.21 6.38 -15.36
N ASP A 52 15.03 7.04 -16.19
CA ASP A 52 16.44 7.35 -15.87
C ASP A 52 16.54 8.24 -14.63
N GLU A 53 15.71 9.28 -14.50
CA GLU A 53 15.66 10.14 -13.30
C GLU A 53 15.29 9.37 -12.02
N VAL A 54 14.38 8.40 -12.11
CA VAL A 54 14.01 7.53 -10.99
C VAL A 54 15.15 6.60 -10.62
N PHE A 55 15.84 6.03 -11.62
CA PHE A 55 17.00 5.18 -11.39
C PHE A 55 18.11 5.97 -10.69
N ASP A 56 18.45 7.16 -11.18
CA ASP A 56 19.43 8.05 -10.57
C ASP A 56 19.06 8.43 -9.13
N LEU A 57 17.76 8.69 -8.89
CA LEU A 57 17.26 8.98 -7.55
C LEU A 57 17.47 7.78 -6.60
N PHE A 58 17.17 6.57 -7.04
CA PHE A 58 17.35 5.35 -6.23
C PHE A 58 18.83 5.12 -5.93
N ALA A 59 19.70 5.27 -6.93
CA ALA A 59 21.15 5.18 -6.76
C ALA A 59 21.70 6.24 -5.78
N GLN A 60 21.23 7.49 -5.84
CA GLN A 60 21.59 8.55 -4.89
C GLN A 60 21.08 8.30 -3.45
N MET A 61 20.14 7.40 -3.27
CA MET A 61 19.58 7.03 -1.97
C MET A 61 20.08 5.69 -1.45
N ASP A 62 21.22 5.21 -1.98
CA ASP A 62 21.87 3.98 -1.58
C ASP A 62 20.93 2.75 -1.71
N ALA A 63 20.12 2.70 -2.77
CA ALA A 63 19.28 1.55 -3.08
C ALA A 63 20.13 0.29 -3.31
N THR A 64 19.64 -0.86 -2.87
CA THR A 64 20.28 -2.15 -3.16
C THR A 64 20.16 -2.52 -4.64
N GLU A 65 20.99 -3.45 -5.13
CA GLU A 65 20.91 -3.95 -6.51
C GLU A 65 19.49 -4.45 -6.83
N GLU A 66 18.87 -5.19 -5.91
CA GLU A 66 17.48 -5.67 -6.04
C GLU A 66 16.47 -4.52 -6.15
N GLN A 67 16.69 -3.43 -5.42
CA GLN A 67 15.82 -2.25 -5.49
C GLN A 67 16.02 -1.44 -6.76
N LEU A 68 17.22 -1.45 -7.35
CA LEU A 68 17.52 -0.81 -8.64
C LEU A 68 16.90 -1.56 -9.84
N GLU A 69 16.61 -2.85 -9.69
CA GLU A 69 15.90 -3.65 -10.69
C GLU A 69 14.36 -3.49 -10.58
N PHE A 70 13.87 -2.30 -10.28
CA PHE A 70 12.45 -2.04 -10.09
C PHE A 70 11.64 -2.28 -11.37
N PRO A 71 10.43 -2.87 -11.28
CA PRO A 71 9.54 -3.00 -12.42
C PRO A 71 8.95 -1.63 -12.80
N VAL A 72 8.83 -1.39 -14.11
CA VAL A 72 8.28 -0.15 -14.68
C VAL A 72 6.97 -0.47 -15.40
N ILE A 73 5.96 0.36 -15.16
CA ILE A 73 4.69 0.38 -15.87
C ILE A 73 4.43 1.78 -16.40
N TYR A 74 4.06 1.87 -17.66
CA TYR A 74 3.65 3.10 -18.33
C TYR A 74 2.14 3.23 -18.28
N ALA A 75 1.59 4.35 -17.85
CA ALA A 75 0.16 4.50 -17.65
C ALA A 75 -0.41 5.84 -18.10
N ALA A 76 -1.67 5.82 -18.51
CA ALA A 76 -2.53 6.98 -18.59
C ALA A 76 -3.78 6.73 -17.73
N ALA A 77 -3.64 7.01 -16.44
CA ALA A 77 -4.66 6.66 -15.45
C ALA A 77 -6.02 7.34 -15.72
N ARG A 78 -6.00 8.56 -16.31
CA ARG A 78 -7.21 9.26 -16.73
C ARG A 78 -7.98 8.48 -17.79
N ASP A 79 -7.26 7.87 -18.74
CA ASP A 79 -7.84 7.15 -19.87
C ASP A 79 -8.02 5.66 -19.57
N GLY A 80 -7.58 5.21 -18.37
CA GLY A 80 -7.83 3.88 -17.83
C GLY A 80 -6.98 2.77 -18.43
N TYR A 81 -5.75 3.07 -18.89
CA TYR A 81 -4.85 2.06 -19.43
C TYR A 81 -3.45 2.08 -18.81
N ALA A 82 -2.79 0.92 -18.88
CA ALA A 82 -1.40 0.71 -18.50
C ALA A 82 -0.71 -0.23 -19.48
N ARG A 83 0.62 -0.13 -19.62
CA ARG A 83 1.43 -0.84 -20.61
C ARG A 83 2.77 -1.27 -20.03
N PHE A 84 3.34 -2.35 -20.55
CA PHE A 84 4.72 -2.75 -20.24
C PHE A 84 5.76 -1.95 -21.04
N ASP A 85 5.38 -1.47 -22.19
CA ASP A 85 6.18 -0.58 -23.05
C ASP A 85 5.34 0.65 -23.40
N ALA A 86 5.93 1.84 -23.40
CA ALA A 86 5.24 3.09 -23.66
C ALA A 86 4.55 3.11 -25.05
N ASN A 87 5.09 2.36 -26.01
CA ASN A 87 4.59 2.27 -27.39
C ASN A 87 3.60 1.11 -27.62
N ASP A 88 3.30 0.31 -26.59
CA ASP A 88 2.33 -0.78 -26.67
C ASP A 88 0.91 -0.22 -26.95
N GLY A 89 0.10 -1.02 -27.64
CA GLY A 89 -1.29 -0.67 -27.98
C GLY A 89 -2.32 -1.02 -26.91
N ASN A 90 -1.93 -1.53 -25.74
CA ASN A 90 -2.88 -1.94 -24.71
C ASN A 90 -3.71 -0.77 -24.19
N MET A 91 -5.01 -1.00 -23.99
CA MET A 91 -6.01 0.02 -23.62
C MET A 91 -6.76 -0.34 -22.33
N ASP A 92 -6.18 -1.16 -21.46
CA ASP A 92 -6.73 -1.50 -20.13
C ASP A 92 -5.66 -1.46 -19.03
N LEU A 93 -6.05 -1.65 -17.77
CA LEU A 93 -5.14 -1.64 -16.61
C LEU A 93 -4.56 -3.03 -16.28
N LYS A 94 -4.81 -4.04 -17.11
CA LYS A 94 -4.36 -5.42 -16.85
C LYS A 94 -2.84 -5.52 -16.62
N PRO A 95 -1.96 -4.88 -17.40
CA PRO A 95 -0.52 -4.93 -17.16
C PRO A 95 -0.11 -4.45 -15.75
N LEU A 96 -0.76 -3.41 -15.23
CA LEU A 96 -0.52 -2.93 -13.87
C LEU A 96 -0.93 -3.98 -12.82
N PHE A 97 -2.11 -4.57 -12.97
CA PHE A 97 -2.58 -5.59 -12.03
C PHE A 97 -1.75 -6.87 -12.09
N GLU A 98 -1.34 -7.31 -13.27
CA GLU A 98 -0.44 -8.46 -13.44
C GLU A 98 0.91 -8.21 -12.76
N THR A 99 1.47 -6.99 -12.91
CA THR A 99 2.71 -6.62 -12.22
C THR A 99 2.53 -6.63 -10.72
N ILE A 100 1.44 -6.07 -10.18
CA ILE A 100 1.16 -6.12 -8.74
C ILE A 100 1.09 -7.58 -8.25
N LEU A 101 0.35 -8.44 -8.95
CA LEU A 101 0.21 -9.84 -8.55
C LEU A 101 1.52 -10.62 -8.61
N LYS A 102 2.43 -10.25 -9.50
CA LYS A 102 3.74 -10.89 -9.67
C LYS A 102 4.76 -10.39 -8.65
N GLU A 103 4.83 -9.08 -8.45
CA GLU A 103 5.93 -8.43 -7.71
C GLU A 103 5.61 -8.20 -6.22
N VAL A 104 4.34 -8.10 -5.84
CA VAL A 104 3.95 -7.88 -4.44
C VAL A 104 3.85 -9.20 -3.71
N PRO A 105 4.61 -9.41 -2.63
CA PRO A 105 4.53 -10.63 -1.85
C PRO A 105 3.15 -10.78 -1.20
N LYS A 106 2.72 -12.02 -1.04
CA LYS A 106 1.51 -12.31 -0.25
C LYS A 106 1.72 -11.88 1.20
N PRO A 107 0.67 -11.41 1.90
CA PRO A 107 0.76 -11.14 3.33
C PRO A 107 1.33 -12.33 4.10
N ILE A 108 2.29 -12.06 4.98
CA ILE A 108 2.86 -13.06 5.87
C ILE A 108 1.96 -13.13 7.10
N GLY A 109 1.52 -14.32 7.48
CA GLY A 109 0.69 -14.57 8.64
C GLY A 109 -0.16 -15.81 8.46
N ALA A 110 -0.67 -16.34 9.55
CA ALA A 110 -1.54 -17.50 9.57
C ALA A 110 -2.76 -17.24 10.45
N ASP A 111 -3.94 -17.60 9.95
CA ASP A 111 -5.20 -17.43 10.67
C ASP A 111 -5.32 -18.35 11.89
N GLU A 112 -4.57 -19.46 11.91
CA GLU A 112 -4.56 -20.42 13.01
C GLU A 112 -3.76 -19.93 14.23
N ASN A 113 -2.93 -18.89 14.07
CA ASN A 113 -2.16 -18.31 15.17
C ASN A 113 -3.03 -17.43 16.05
N GLY A 114 -2.52 -17.13 17.26
CA GLY A 114 -3.15 -16.15 18.13
C GLY A 114 -3.23 -14.78 17.47
N LEU A 115 -4.30 -14.03 17.76
CA LEU A 115 -4.51 -12.70 17.18
C LEU A 115 -3.33 -11.76 17.48
N GLN A 116 -2.73 -11.23 16.43
CA GLN A 116 -1.75 -10.15 16.49
C GLN A 116 -2.17 -9.04 15.50
N LEU A 117 -2.67 -7.95 16.06
CA LEU A 117 -3.16 -6.79 15.35
C LEU A 117 -2.44 -5.55 15.84
N GLN A 118 -2.00 -4.70 14.90
CA GLN A 118 -1.36 -3.43 15.24
C GLN A 118 -2.18 -2.27 14.70
N VAL A 119 -2.52 -1.33 15.62
CA VAL A 119 -3.15 -0.06 15.27
C VAL A 119 -2.09 0.91 14.79
N PHE A 120 -2.29 1.50 13.61
CA PHE A 120 -1.36 2.45 12.99
C PHE A 120 -1.85 3.90 13.08
N THR A 121 -3.16 4.10 13.01
CA THR A 121 -3.76 5.43 13.11
C THR A 121 -5.10 5.36 13.81
N LEU A 122 -5.49 6.48 14.38
CA LEU A 122 -6.78 6.64 15.05
C LEU A 122 -7.67 7.54 14.20
N ASP A 123 -8.94 7.20 14.16
CA ASP A 123 -10.02 7.98 13.57
C ASP A 123 -11.11 8.18 14.61
N TYR A 124 -12.08 9.01 14.34
CA TYR A 124 -13.19 9.29 15.23
C TYR A 124 -14.51 9.42 14.46
N ASP A 125 -15.52 8.76 14.97
CA ASP A 125 -16.88 8.86 14.49
C ASP A 125 -17.80 9.32 15.64
N ASN A 126 -18.74 10.22 15.37
CA ASN A 126 -19.59 10.81 16.40
C ASN A 126 -20.51 9.81 17.09
N PHE A 127 -20.82 8.68 16.45
CA PHE A 127 -21.73 7.64 16.98
C PHE A 127 -20.96 6.45 17.57
N ILE A 128 -19.81 6.10 16.98
CA ILE A 128 -19.02 4.92 17.36
C ILE A 128 -17.91 5.30 18.33
N GLY A 129 -17.47 6.55 18.32
CA GLY A 129 -16.34 7.03 19.11
C GLY A 129 -15.00 6.81 18.44
N LYS A 130 -13.98 6.42 19.20
CA LYS A 130 -12.62 6.18 18.70
C LYS A 130 -12.56 4.90 17.88
N ILE A 131 -11.92 4.99 16.73
CA ILE A 131 -11.73 3.90 15.77
C ILE A 131 -10.23 3.73 15.54
N GLY A 132 -9.71 2.53 15.73
CA GLY A 132 -8.33 2.19 15.38
C GLY A 132 -8.26 1.58 14.00
N ILE A 133 -7.55 2.21 13.06
CA ILE A 133 -7.23 1.60 11.77
C ILE A 133 -5.99 0.73 11.97
N ALA A 134 -6.11 -0.55 11.67
CA ALA A 134 -5.17 -1.57 12.06
C ALA A 134 -4.93 -2.58 10.95
N ARG A 135 -3.77 -3.25 11.01
CA ARG A 135 -3.48 -4.44 10.20
C ARG A 135 -3.41 -5.67 11.09
N ILE A 136 -3.97 -6.76 10.62
CA ILE A 136 -3.87 -8.07 11.24
C ILE A 136 -2.61 -8.75 10.71
N PHE A 137 -1.65 -9.08 11.60
CA PHE A 137 -0.44 -9.79 11.24
C PHE A 137 -0.60 -11.31 11.40
N ASN A 138 -1.32 -11.75 12.42
CA ASN A 138 -1.63 -13.15 12.67
C ASN A 138 -3.03 -13.29 13.26
N GLY A 139 -3.60 -14.47 13.08
CA GLY A 139 -4.89 -14.84 13.64
C GLY A 139 -6.06 -14.17 12.96
N THR A 140 -7.21 -14.29 13.58
CA THR A 140 -8.47 -13.70 13.12
C THR A 140 -9.07 -12.84 14.22
N ILE A 141 -9.86 -11.84 13.83
CA ILE A 141 -10.64 -11.00 14.74
C ILE A 141 -12.12 -11.02 14.33
N SER A 142 -13.00 -11.11 15.32
CA SER A 142 -14.45 -11.11 15.08
C SER A 142 -15.15 -9.98 15.84
N GLN A 143 -16.23 -9.49 15.25
CA GLN A 143 -17.11 -8.55 15.97
C GLN A 143 -17.70 -9.21 17.23
N GLY A 144 -17.69 -8.49 18.33
CA GLY A 144 -18.16 -8.99 19.62
C GLY A 144 -17.11 -9.73 20.46
N GLU A 145 -15.96 -10.03 19.89
CA GLU A 145 -14.85 -10.70 20.54
C GLU A 145 -14.19 -9.83 21.62
N THR A 146 -13.66 -10.48 22.65
CA THR A 146 -12.86 -9.82 23.70
C THR A 146 -11.39 -9.95 23.34
N VAL A 147 -10.71 -8.83 23.21
CA VAL A 147 -9.29 -8.74 22.87
C VAL A 147 -8.48 -8.10 23.99
N LEU A 148 -7.18 -8.35 24.00
CA LEU A 148 -6.25 -7.72 24.92
C LEU A 148 -5.53 -6.58 24.19
N LEU A 149 -5.80 -5.35 24.59
CA LEU A 149 -5.10 -4.16 24.11
C LEU A 149 -3.80 -4.00 24.90
N CYS A 150 -2.68 -4.08 24.21
CA CYS A 150 -1.35 -3.81 24.77
C CYS A 150 -0.95 -2.38 24.43
N LYS A 151 -0.88 -1.50 25.43
CA LYS A 151 -0.44 -0.11 25.24
C LYS A 151 1.08 0.00 25.17
N ALA A 152 1.58 1.12 24.66
CA ALA A 152 3.02 1.37 24.53
C ALA A 152 3.76 1.46 25.88
N ASP A 153 3.07 1.84 26.94
CA ASP A 153 3.58 1.88 28.33
C ASP A 153 3.61 0.50 29.03
N GLY A 154 3.17 -0.56 28.32
CA GLY A 154 3.11 -1.92 28.82
C GLY A 154 1.79 -2.27 29.53
N GLU A 155 0.88 -1.31 29.73
CA GLU A 155 -0.43 -1.60 30.30
C GLU A 155 -1.23 -2.51 29.35
N LYS A 156 -1.94 -3.49 29.93
CA LYS A 156 -2.80 -4.43 29.20
C LYS A 156 -4.25 -4.26 29.64
N VAL A 157 -5.12 -3.90 28.72
CA VAL A 157 -6.54 -3.66 28.99
C VAL A 157 -7.39 -4.61 28.17
N LYS A 158 -8.37 -5.25 28.78
CA LYS A 158 -9.36 -6.03 28.03
C LYS A 158 -10.37 -5.07 27.40
N GLY A 159 -10.60 -5.23 26.10
CA GLY A 159 -11.59 -4.51 25.33
C GLY A 159 -12.50 -5.48 24.59
N ARG A 160 -13.69 -5.04 24.21
CA ARG A 160 -14.59 -5.81 23.36
C ARG A 160 -14.74 -5.10 22.02
N VAL A 161 -14.54 -5.83 20.94
CA VAL A 161 -14.74 -5.33 19.56
C VAL A 161 -16.23 -5.05 19.35
N SER A 162 -16.67 -3.82 19.55
CA SER A 162 -18.07 -3.41 19.36
C SER A 162 -18.42 -3.35 17.87
N LYS A 163 -17.47 -2.88 17.05
CA LYS A 163 -17.66 -2.78 15.60
C LYS A 163 -16.36 -3.15 14.87
N LEU A 164 -16.51 -3.93 13.80
CA LEU A 164 -15.43 -4.30 12.90
C LEU A 164 -15.81 -3.85 11.49
N ILE A 165 -14.92 -3.07 10.86
CA ILE A 165 -15.16 -2.43 9.57
C ILE A 165 -14.04 -2.84 8.63
N GLY A 166 -14.41 -3.32 7.45
CA GLY A 166 -13.52 -3.56 6.33
C GLY A 166 -13.58 -2.43 5.31
N PHE A 167 -12.71 -2.50 4.31
CA PHE A 167 -12.63 -1.53 3.21
C PHE A 167 -12.90 -2.23 1.88
N LYS A 168 -13.85 -1.70 1.11
CA LYS A 168 -14.13 -2.14 -0.26
C LYS A 168 -13.97 -0.94 -1.20
N GLY A 169 -12.81 -0.86 -1.84
CA GLY A 169 -12.40 0.37 -2.52
C GLY A 169 -12.28 1.53 -1.52
N LEU A 170 -13.06 2.59 -1.71
CA LEU A 170 -13.11 3.75 -0.80
C LEU A 170 -14.22 3.65 0.26
N GLU A 171 -15.06 2.65 0.18
CA GLU A 171 -16.18 2.49 1.09
C GLU A 171 -15.83 1.70 2.33
N ARG A 172 -16.37 2.10 3.47
CA ARG A 172 -16.31 1.37 4.73
C ARG A 172 -17.52 0.44 4.82
N ILE A 173 -17.28 -0.84 5.00
CA ILE A 173 -18.33 -1.86 5.12
C ILE A 173 -18.23 -2.57 6.47
N ASP A 174 -19.39 -2.84 7.08
CA ASP A 174 -19.44 -3.65 8.30
C ASP A 174 -19.12 -5.11 7.96
N ILE A 175 -18.16 -5.69 8.66
CA ILE A 175 -17.76 -7.10 8.49
C ILE A 175 -17.88 -7.85 9.82
N LYS A 176 -18.09 -9.15 9.75
CA LYS A 176 -18.21 -9.98 10.95
C LYS A 176 -16.86 -10.52 11.44
N GLN A 177 -15.95 -10.76 10.51
CA GLN A 177 -14.63 -11.36 10.78
C GLN A 177 -13.61 -10.88 9.73
N ALA A 178 -12.35 -10.84 10.14
CA ALA A 178 -11.19 -10.58 9.27
C ALA A 178 -10.00 -11.43 9.72
N GLY A 179 -9.06 -11.71 8.80
CA GLY A 179 -7.93 -12.59 9.01
C GLY A 179 -6.57 -11.94 8.76
N ALA A 180 -5.51 -12.73 8.87
CA ALA A 180 -4.14 -12.29 8.68
C ALA A 180 -3.93 -11.64 7.29
N GLY A 181 -3.31 -10.46 7.27
CA GLY A 181 -3.08 -9.64 6.08
C GLY A 181 -4.13 -8.55 5.86
N ASP A 182 -5.31 -8.66 6.45
CA ASP A 182 -6.37 -7.67 6.29
C ASP A 182 -6.06 -6.35 7.00
N ILE A 183 -6.52 -5.26 6.39
CA ILE A 183 -6.58 -3.93 7.02
C ILE A 183 -8.02 -3.68 7.43
N VAL A 184 -8.21 -3.40 8.70
CA VAL A 184 -9.52 -3.21 9.31
C VAL A 184 -9.58 -1.95 10.17
N ALA A 185 -10.79 -1.46 10.39
CA ALA A 185 -11.04 -0.45 11.41
C ALA A 185 -11.82 -1.10 12.58
N VAL A 186 -11.31 -0.93 13.79
CA VAL A 186 -11.81 -1.57 15.00
C VAL A 186 -12.25 -0.51 15.99
N ALA A 187 -13.44 -0.67 16.57
CA ALA A 187 -13.97 0.17 17.63
C ALA A 187 -14.45 -0.66 18.83
N GLY A 188 -14.35 -0.08 20.04
CA GLY A 188 -14.81 -0.69 21.28
C GLY A 188 -13.88 -0.52 22.46
#